data_22b3b2bc26a07f5c3b6bbfa259321ba1
#
_entry.id   22b3b2bc26a07f5c3b6bbfa259321ba1
#
_cell.length_a   1.000
_cell.length_b   1.000
_cell.length_c   1.000
_cell.angle_alpha   90.00
_cell.angle_beta   90.00
_cell.angle_gamma   90.00
#
_symmetry.space_group_name_H-M   'P 1'
#
loop_
_entity.id
_entity.type
_entity.pdbx_description
1 polymer ?
#
loop_
_entity_poly.entity_id
_entity_poly.type
_entity_poly.pdbx_seq_one_letter_code
_entity_poly.pdbx_strand_id
1 'polypeptide(L)'
;LQSIKAISLKSGLPSQEFILWNILVVMVLEVISLTGGRKNKPWSIYMVIMLFIHLINCIFFFFAGKWFPYSATEYSELYMKQQIGIWICFMVIIGIVVGVLGAGYLGMRIATFLSVMTYSFLFGLLRYIVFMYVVYKFSMLYMAIFFFALGPFFDFLYLVAIYGIYMDLLAKRYGTGKGKEAWVWS
;
A
#
# COMPACT_ATOMS: atom_id res chain seq x y z
N LEU A 1 30.97 -13.47 -3.84
CA LEU A 1 29.87 -12.51 -3.96
C LEU A 1 30.44 -11.16 -3.57
N GLN A 2 30.90 -10.37 -4.57
CA GLN A 2 31.30 -8.99 -4.38
C GLN A 2 30.07 -8.23 -3.86
N SER A 3 30.21 -7.61 -2.70
CA SER A 3 29.23 -6.69 -2.14
C SER A 3 28.97 -5.60 -3.17
N ILE A 4 27.78 -5.62 -3.76
CA ILE A 4 27.26 -4.50 -4.54
C ILE A 4 27.34 -3.31 -3.57
N LYS A 5 28.22 -2.32 -3.86
CA LYS A 5 28.29 -1.11 -3.10
C LYS A 5 26.90 -0.49 -3.04
N ALA A 6 26.26 -0.58 -1.89
CA ALA A 6 25.00 0.11 -1.68
C ALA A 6 25.23 1.58 -2.01
N ILE A 7 24.50 2.11 -2.97
CA ILE A 7 24.53 3.54 -3.29
C ILE A 7 24.08 4.22 -2.01
N SER A 8 25.00 4.89 -1.32
CA SER A 8 24.65 5.62 -0.11
C SER A 8 23.73 6.78 -0.51
N LEU A 9 22.44 6.60 -0.30
CA LEU A 9 21.43 7.62 -0.51
C LEU A 9 21.64 8.70 0.55
N LYS A 10 22.31 9.79 0.19
CA LYS A 10 22.41 10.99 1.00
C LYS A 10 21.08 11.76 0.97
N SER A 11 20.04 11.25 1.60
CA SER A 11 18.93 12.11 1.97
C SER A 11 19.27 12.75 3.30
N GLY A 12 19.52 14.05 3.27
CA GLY A 12 19.68 14.84 4.50
C GLY A 12 18.39 14.88 5.31
N LEU A 13 18.52 15.16 6.62
CA LEU A 13 17.36 15.49 7.45
C LEU A 13 16.66 16.72 6.83
N PRO A 14 15.32 16.76 6.86
CA PRO A 14 14.55 17.89 6.32
C PRO A 14 14.90 19.18 7.07
N SER A 15 14.98 20.31 6.34
CA SER A 15 15.17 21.62 6.97
C SER A 15 13.94 22.00 7.80
N GLN A 16 14.12 22.78 8.85
CA GLN A 16 13.00 23.23 9.70
C GLN A 16 11.95 24.00 8.91
N GLU A 17 12.36 24.85 7.97
CA GLU A 17 11.44 25.59 7.09
C GLU A 17 10.59 24.62 6.25
N PHE A 18 11.22 23.60 5.68
CA PHE A 18 10.49 22.60 4.89
C PHE A 18 9.47 21.83 5.73
N ILE A 19 9.80 21.49 6.99
CA ILE A 19 8.88 20.85 7.92
C ILE A 19 7.69 21.76 8.22
N LEU A 20 7.93 23.04 8.53
CA LEU A 20 6.87 24.02 8.84
C LEU A 20 5.92 24.21 7.65
N TRP A 21 6.44 24.29 6.42
CA TRP A 21 5.62 24.35 5.22
C TRP A 21 4.76 23.11 5.04
N ASN A 22 5.32 21.92 5.30
CA ASN A 22 4.55 20.68 5.25
C ASN A 22 3.45 20.63 6.31
N ILE A 23 3.72 21.05 7.55
CA ILE A 23 2.70 21.15 8.61
C ILE A 23 1.56 22.05 8.16
N LEU A 24 1.85 23.24 7.63
CA LEU A 24 0.84 24.17 7.16
C LEU A 24 -0.03 23.58 6.04
N VAL A 25 0.62 22.99 5.03
CA VAL A 25 -0.09 22.33 3.91
C VAL A 25 -0.97 21.19 4.41
N VAL A 26 -0.46 20.35 5.30
CA VAL A 26 -1.22 19.23 5.88
C VAL A 26 -2.44 19.72 6.65
N MET A 27 -2.30 20.74 7.50
CA MET A 27 -3.42 21.32 8.23
C MET A 27 -4.51 21.87 7.31
N VAL A 28 -4.12 22.56 6.23
CA VAL A 28 -5.07 23.07 5.24
C VAL A 28 -5.78 21.91 4.53
N LEU A 29 -5.06 20.88 4.09
CA LEU A 29 -5.64 19.71 3.44
C LEU A 29 -6.55 18.92 4.37
N GLU A 30 -6.23 18.85 5.66
CA GLU A 30 -7.05 18.18 6.67
C GLU A 30 -8.39 18.92 6.86
N VAL A 31 -8.37 20.24 6.96
CA VAL A 31 -9.59 21.07 7.02
C VAL A 31 -10.43 20.87 5.76
N ILE A 32 -9.83 20.89 4.57
CA ILE A 32 -10.53 20.66 3.30
C ILE A 32 -11.15 19.26 3.29
N SER A 33 -10.43 18.24 3.75
CA SER A 33 -10.92 16.86 3.79
C SER A 33 -12.08 16.67 4.76
N LEU A 34 -12.06 17.37 5.89
CA LEU A 34 -13.14 17.35 6.89
C LEU A 34 -14.38 18.09 6.41
N THR A 35 -14.20 19.22 5.71
CA THR A 35 -15.32 20.07 5.26
C THR A 35 -15.93 19.58 3.94
N GLY A 36 -15.11 19.10 3.00
CA GLY A 36 -15.53 18.65 1.66
C GLY A 36 -16.15 17.25 1.60
N GLY A 37 -16.05 16.49 2.66
CA GLY A 37 -16.27 15.03 2.66
C GLY A 37 -17.70 14.53 2.67
N ARG A 38 -18.74 15.37 2.53
CA ARG A 38 -20.15 14.92 2.61
C ARG A 38 -20.55 13.88 1.56
N LYS A 39 -19.98 13.93 0.34
CA LYS A 39 -20.35 13.02 -0.77
C LYS A 39 -19.52 11.72 -0.80
N ASN A 40 -18.25 11.75 -0.36
CA ASN A 40 -17.32 10.62 -0.46
C ASN A 40 -16.69 10.28 0.91
N LYS A 41 -17.52 9.97 1.90
CA LYS A 41 -17.10 9.69 3.28
C LYS A 41 -15.91 8.72 3.44
N PRO A 42 -15.86 7.55 2.75
CA PRO A 42 -14.75 6.63 2.93
C PRO A 42 -13.41 7.22 2.48
N TRP A 43 -13.40 7.93 1.36
CA TRP A 43 -12.21 8.59 0.85
C TRP A 43 -11.73 9.73 1.77
N SER A 44 -12.65 10.55 2.27
CA SER A 44 -12.32 11.62 3.22
C SER A 44 -11.73 11.09 4.51
N ILE A 45 -12.30 10.02 5.07
CA ILE A 45 -11.77 9.38 6.28
C ILE A 45 -10.35 8.86 6.03
N TYR A 46 -10.13 8.19 4.90
CA TYR A 46 -8.80 7.71 4.55
C TYR A 46 -7.79 8.87 4.41
N MET A 47 -8.17 9.95 3.73
CA MET A 47 -7.31 11.14 3.57
C MET A 47 -6.96 11.78 4.91
N VAL A 48 -7.93 11.91 5.82
CA VAL A 48 -7.69 12.44 7.17
C VAL A 48 -6.70 11.57 7.94
N ILE A 49 -6.87 10.24 7.92
CA ILE A 49 -5.94 9.33 8.59
C ILE A 49 -4.53 9.45 7.99
N MET A 50 -4.42 9.50 6.67
CA MET A 50 -3.15 9.64 5.96
C MET A 50 -2.44 10.96 6.31
N LEU A 51 -3.18 12.07 6.30
CA LEU A 51 -2.66 13.39 6.65
C LEU A 51 -2.27 13.45 8.13
N PHE A 52 -3.04 12.83 9.02
CA PHE A 52 -2.73 12.75 10.45
C PHE A 52 -1.42 11.99 10.71
N ILE A 53 -1.20 10.85 10.03
CA ILE A 53 0.08 10.11 10.10
C ILE A 53 1.24 11.01 9.65
N HIS A 54 1.04 11.77 8.57
CA HIS A 54 2.06 12.68 8.08
C HIS A 54 2.31 13.85 9.02
N LEU A 55 1.28 14.39 9.65
CA LEU A 55 1.38 15.45 10.65
C LEU A 55 2.21 15.00 11.87
N ILE A 56 1.90 13.81 12.40
CA ILE A 56 2.69 13.22 13.51
C ILE A 56 4.15 13.11 13.10
N ASN A 57 4.42 12.64 11.89
CA ASN A 57 5.78 12.51 11.39
C ASN A 57 6.49 13.88 11.25
N CYS A 58 5.80 14.90 10.76
CA CYS A 58 6.32 16.26 10.70
C CYS A 58 6.67 16.81 12.10
N ILE A 59 5.78 16.62 13.07
CA ILE A 59 6.01 17.02 14.47
C ILE A 59 7.23 16.29 15.05
N PHE A 60 7.34 14.98 14.80
CA PHE A 60 8.49 14.19 15.22
C PHE A 60 9.80 14.74 14.64
N PHE A 61 9.87 14.98 13.34
CA PHE A 61 11.08 15.51 12.70
C PHE A 61 11.40 16.93 13.15
N PHE A 62 10.41 17.72 13.51
CA PHE A 62 10.62 19.08 14.03
C PHE A 62 11.32 19.07 15.39
N PHE A 63 10.90 18.22 16.31
CA PHE A 63 11.44 18.18 17.68
C PHE A 63 12.55 17.16 17.85
N ALA A 64 12.45 16.01 17.22
CA ALA A 64 13.28 14.84 17.48
C ALA A 64 14.01 14.29 16.23
N GLY A 65 14.01 15.01 15.12
CA GLY A 65 14.60 14.54 13.87
C GLY A 65 16.07 14.14 13.97
N LYS A 66 16.84 14.78 14.87
CA LYS A 66 18.25 14.44 15.14
C LYS A 66 18.42 13.05 15.76
N TRP A 67 17.40 12.53 16.42
CA TRP A 67 17.40 11.20 17.06
C TRP A 67 16.81 10.12 16.18
N PHE A 68 16.45 10.48 14.95
CA PHE A 68 15.91 9.51 14.00
C PHE A 68 16.99 8.47 13.66
N PRO A 69 16.76 7.16 13.98
CA PRO A 69 17.84 6.17 13.96
C PRO A 69 18.14 5.61 12.58
N TYR A 70 17.28 5.88 11.59
CA TYR A 70 17.40 5.25 10.28
C TYR A 70 18.01 6.20 9.23
N SER A 71 18.97 5.69 8.49
CA SER A 71 19.40 6.26 7.22
C SER A 71 18.42 5.89 6.10
N ALA A 72 18.50 6.58 4.95
CA ALA A 72 17.69 6.22 3.78
C ALA A 72 17.94 4.78 3.29
N THR A 73 19.16 4.28 3.48
CA THR A 73 19.52 2.89 3.14
C THR A 73 18.82 1.90 4.05
N GLU A 74 18.88 2.13 5.36
CA GLU A 74 18.19 1.26 6.34
C GLU A 74 16.68 1.29 6.17
N TYR A 75 16.10 2.47 5.87
CA TYR A 75 14.69 2.57 5.51
C TYR A 75 14.36 1.77 4.25
N SER A 76 15.20 1.83 3.22
CA SER A 76 15.07 1.04 2.00
C SER A 76 15.04 -0.46 2.30
N GLU A 77 15.94 -0.95 3.15
CA GLU A 77 15.97 -2.35 3.57
C GLU A 77 14.70 -2.74 4.35
N LEU A 78 14.27 -1.89 5.28
CA LEU A 78 13.06 -2.12 6.06
C LEU A 78 11.83 -2.20 5.18
N TYR A 79 11.72 -1.28 4.21
CA TYR A 79 10.62 -1.26 3.25
C TYR A 79 10.61 -2.50 2.37
N MET A 80 11.76 -2.94 1.90
CA MET A 80 11.87 -4.18 1.11
C MET A 80 11.46 -5.42 1.93
N LYS A 81 11.90 -5.51 3.18
CA LYS A 81 11.49 -6.59 4.10
C LYS A 81 9.97 -6.59 4.32
N GLN A 82 9.37 -5.41 4.48
CA GLN A 82 7.92 -5.27 4.57
C GLN A 82 7.21 -5.77 3.30
N GLN A 83 7.69 -5.39 2.12
CA GLN A 83 7.09 -5.83 0.86
C GLN A 83 7.14 -7.35 0.67
N ILE A 84 8.27 -7.97 1.01
CA ILE A 84 8.41 -9.43 0.98
C ILE A 84 7.44 -10.08 1.98
N GLY A 85 7.32 -9.54 3.19
CA GLY A 85 6.38 -10.02 4.20
C GLY A 85 4.92 -9.95 3.73
N ILE A 86 4.50 -8.83 3.16
CA ILE A 86 3.15 -8.65 2.59
C ILE A 86 2.92 -9.64 1.45
N TRP A 87 3.89 -9.83 0.58
CA TRP A 87 3.79 -10.77 -0.54
C TRP A 87 3.59 -12.21 -0.06
N ILE A 88 4.34 -12.63 0.97
CA ILE A 88 4.19 -13.96 1.60
C ILE A 88 2.80 -14.08 2.24
N CYS A 89 2.34 -13.07 2.99
CA CYS A 89 1.00 -13.07 3.57
C CYS A 89 -0.08 -13.21 2.50
N PHE A 90 0.03 -12.50 1.40
CA PHE A 90 -0.92 -12.61 0.28
C PHE A 90 -0.89 -13.97 -0.38
N MET A 91 0.29 -14.56 -0.54
CA MET A 91 0.42 -15.93 -1.06
C MET A 91 -0.40 -16.92 -0.21
N VAL A 92 -0.31 -16.83 1.12
CA VAL A 92 -1.06 -17.70 2.03
C VAL A 92 -2.55 -17.39 1.98
N ILE A 93 -2.94 -16.13 2.15
CA ILE A 93 -4.36 -15.73 2.22
C ILE A 93 -5.08 -16.04 0.91
N ILE A 94 -4.53 -15.62 -0.24
CA ILE A 94 -5.14 -15.87 -1.54
C ILE A 94 -5.09 -17.36 -1.90
N GLY A 95 -4.03 -18.06 -1.51
CA GLY A 95 -3.94 -19.51 -1.65
C GLY A 95 -5.08 -20.24 -0.93
N ILE A 96 -5.43 -19.81 0.27
CA ILE A 96 -6.59 -20.36 1.02
C ILE A 96 -7.89 -19.91 0.38
N VAL A 97 -8.10 -18.61 0.19
CA VAL A 97 -9.39 -18.05 -0.27
C VAL A 97 -9.75 -18.52 -1.67
N VAL A 98 -8.81 -18.50 -2.60
CA VAL A 98 -9.06 -18.89 -4.00
C VAL A 98 -8.75 -20.36 -4.25
N GLY A 99 -7.68 -20.89 -3.66
CA GLY A 99 -7.23 -22.25 -3.89
C GLY A 99 -8.06 -23.30 -3.17
N VAL A 100 -8.41 -23.07 -1.90
CA VAL A 100 -9.14 -24.04 -1.07
C VAL A 100 -10.63 -23.72 -1.05
N LEU A 101 -11.00 -22.48 -0.69
CA LEU A 101 -12.40 -22.09 -0.51
C LEU A 101 -13.08 -21.62 -1.82
N GLY A 102 -12.29 -21.30 -2.84
CA GLY A 102 -12.81 -20.73 -4.09
C GLY A 102 -13.65 -21.73 -4.88
N ALA A 103 -14.75 -21.24 -5.46
CA ALA A 103 -15.58 -21.96 -6.43
C ALA A 103 -14.96 -21.93 -7.84
N GLY A 104 -15.48 -22.77 -8.75
CA GLY A 104 -15.03 -22.80 -10.14
C GLY A 104 -13.98 -23.90 -10.43
N TYR A 105 -13.60 -24.01 -11.70
CA TYR A 105 -12.63 -25.00 -12.12
C TYR A 105 -11.19 -24.61 -11.73
N LEU A 106 -10.34 -25.63 -11.56
CA LEU A 106 -8.98 -25.47 -11.04
C LEU A 106 -8.16 -24.43 -11.83
N GLY A 107 -8.26 -24.41 -13.17
CA GLY A 107 -7.52 -23.46 -14.00
C GLY A 107 -7.85 -22.01 -13.71
N MET A 108 -9.10 -21.69 -13.39
CA MET A 108 -9.53 -20.34 -13.02
C MET A 108 -8.95 -19.92 -11.66
N ARG A 109 -8.93 -20.84 -10.69
CA ARG A 109 -8.33 -20.61 -9.37
C ARG A 109 -6.82 -20.34 -9.50
N ILE A 110 -6.11 -21.19 -10.26
CA ILE A 110 -4.68 -21.03 -10.51
C ILE A 110 -4.41 -19.71 -11.23
N ALA A 111 -5.17 -19.38 -12.28
CA ALA A 111 -5.01 -18.12 -13.01
C ALA A 111 -5.20 -16.89 -12.09
N THR A 112 -6.22 -16.90 -11.23
CA THR A 112 -6.45 -15.81 -10.26
C THR A 112 -5.31 -15.70 -9.27
N PHE A 113 -4.86 -16.83 -8.69
CA PHE A 113 -3.73 -16.86 -7.77
C PHE A 113 -2.46 -16.28 -8.42
N LEU A 114 -2.10 -16.77 -9.60
CA LEU A 114 -0.92 -16.30 -10.34
C LEU A 114 -1.04 -14.82 -10.71
N SER A 115 -2.23 -14.34 -11.10
CA SER A 115 -2.47 -12.94 -11.41
C SER A 115 -2.22 -12.04 -10.20
N VAL A 116 -2.75 -12.42 -9.01
CA VAL A 116 -2.50 -11.66 -7.78
C VAL A 116 -1.01 -11.65 -7.44
N MET A 117 -0.34 -12.80 -7.50
CA MET A 117 1.08 -12.90 -7.15
C MET A 117 1.96 -12.09 -8.09
N THR A 118 1.73 -12.20 -9.41
CA THR A 118 2.50 -11.48 -10.41
C THR A 118 2.27 -9.97 -10.30
N TYR A 119 1.01 -9.55 -10.16
CA TYR A 119 0.69 -8.13 -10.02
C TYR A 119 1.27 -7.55 -8.73
N SER A 120 1.14 -8.26 -7.62
CA SER A 120 1.70 -7.86 -6.33
C SER A 120 3.23 -7.67 -6.40
N PHE A 121 3.92 -8.58 -7.06
CA PHE A 121 5.38 -8.49 -7.24
C PHE A 121 5.76 -7.29 -8.12
N LEU A 122 5.20 -7.18 -9.31
CA LEU A 122 5.54 -6.12 -10.28
C LEU A 122 5.16 -4.74 -9.74
N PHE A 123 3.96 -4.61 -9.20
CA PHE A 123 3.50 -3.34 -8.66
C PHE A 123 4.24 -2.96 -7.37
N GLY A 124 4.56 -3.93 -6.52
CA GLY A 124 5.37 -3.72 -5.33
C GLY A 124 6.78 -3.20 -5.67
N LEU A 125 7.40 -3.76 -6.72
CA LEU A 125 8.70 -3.30 -7.21
C LEU A 125 8.63 -1.87 -7.77
N LEU A 126 7.63 -1.59 -8.62
CA LEU A 126 7.43 -0.25 -9.18
C LEU A 126 7.20 0.79 -8.07
N ARG A 127 6.33 0.46 -7.13
CA ARG A 127 6.04 1.32 -5.98
C ARG A 127 7.28 1.58 -5.12
N TYR A 128 8.09 0.55 -4.86
CA TYR A 128 9.35 0.71 -4.16
C TYR A 128 10.27 1.73 -4.86
N ILE A 129 10.45 1.61 -6.18
CA ILE A 129 11.27 2.54 -6.95
C ILE A 129 10.74 3.97 -6.83
N VAL A 130 9.43 4.17 -7.01
CA VAL A 130 8.80 5.49 -6.92
C VAL A 130 8.94 6.09 -5.52
N PHE A 131 8.68 5.31 -4.47
CA PHE A 131 8.75 5.80 -3.10
C PHE A 131 10.19 6.14 -2.71
N MET A 132 11.16 5.31 -3.08
CA MET A 132 12.58 5.60 -2.84
C MET A 132 13.05 6.82 -3.61
N TYR A 133 12.57 7.02 -4.84
CA TYR A 133 12.84 8.23 -5.61
C TYR A 133 12.32 9.49 -4.91
N VAL A 134 11.09 9.45 -4.38
CA VAL A 134 10.50 10.58 -3.65
C VAL A 134 11.27 10.86 -2.36
N VAL A 135 11.60 9.84 -1.57
CA VAL A 135 12.40 10.00 -0.36
C VAL A 135 13.78 10.60 -0.69
N TYR A 136 14.41 10.15 -1.76
CA TYR A 136 15.70 10.67 -2.20
C TYR A 136 15.64 12.14 -2.66
N LYS A 137 14.64 12.48 -3.48
CA LYS A 137 14.53 13.81 -4.11
C LYS A 137 13.97 14.88 -3.17
N PHE A 138 13.00 14.52 -2.35
CA PHE A 138 12.31 15.50 -1.51
C PHE A 138 12.78 15.42 -0.06
N SER A 139 12.51 14.35 0.64
CA SER A 139 12.96 14.18 2.03
C SER A 139 12.50 12.85 2.61
N MET A 140 13.21 12.39 3.66
CA MET A 140 12.76 11.30 4.53
C MET A 140 11.45 11.62 5.28
N LEU A 141 11.01 12.86 5.27
CA LEU A 141 9.73 13.28 5.86
C LEU A 141 8.53 12.50 5.32
N TYR A 142 8.59 12.01 4.08
CA TYR A 142 7.48 11.28 3.44
C TYR A 142 7.49 9.77 3.72
N MET A 143 8.52 9.24 4.37
CA MET A 143 8.64 7.78 4.55
C MET A 143 7.48 7.16 5.34
N ALA A 144 6.99 7.84 6.39
CA ALA A 144 5.92 7.29 7.21
C ALA A 144 4.60 7.16 6.44
N ILE A 145 4.26 8.14 5.60
CA ILE A 145 3.06 8.08 4.77
C ILE A 145 3.15 6.96 3.73
N PHE A 146 4.32 6.73 3.16
CA PHE A 146 4.53 5.64 2.21
C PHE A 146 4.46 4.27 2.88
N PHE A 147 5.04 4.16 4.08
CA PHE A 147 5.12 2.89 4.79
C PHE A 147 3.77 2.49 5.40
N PHE A 148 3.10 3.40 6.09
CA PHE A 148 1.90 3.09 6.87
C PHE A 148 0.58 3.31 6.14
N ALA A 149 0.53 4.27 5.23
CA ALA A 149 -0.72 4.62 4.55
C ALA A 149 -0.72 4.13 3.09
N LEU A 150 0.06 4.75 2.21
CA LEU A 150 -0.03 4.47 0.77
C LEU A 150 0.39 3.05 0.40
N GLY A 151 1.35 2.45 1.13
CA GLY A 151 1.75 1.06 0.91
C GLY A 151 0.57 0.10 1.05
N PRO A 152 0.01 -0.07 2.24
CA PRO A 152 -1.13 -0.96 2.49
C PRO A 152 -2.37 -0.61 1.66
N PHE A 153 -2.64 0.67 1.41
CA PHE A 153 -3.77 1.09 0.60
C PHE A 153 -3.70 0.57 -0.84
N PHE A 154 -2.56 0.72 -1.50
CA PHE A 154 -2.39 0.21 -2.86
C PHE A 154 -2.43 -1.31 -2.91
N ASP A 155 -1.88 -1.99 -1.89
CA ASP A 155 -1.95 -3.45 -1.78
C ASP A 155 -3.40 -3.94 -1.64
N PHE A 156 -4.20 -3.26 -0.85
CA PHE A 156 -5.62 -3.57 -0.70
C PHE A 156 -6.40 -3.32 -2.00
N LEU A 157 -6.15 -2.22 -2.70
CA LEU A 157 -6.88 -1.86 -3.92
C LEU A 157 -6.76 -2.93 -5.00
N TYR A 158 -5.55 -3.36 -5.35
CA TYR A 158 -5.42 -4.36 -6.42
C TYR A 158 -5.92 -5.73 -6.01
N LEU A 159 -5.78 -6.10 -4.73
CA LEU A 159 -6.30 -7.35 -4.21
C LEU A 159 -7.83 -7.40 -4.38
N VAL A 160 -8.52 -6.35 -3.95
CA VAL A 160 -9.98 -6.25 -4.09
C VAL A 160 -10.40 -6.23 -5.55
N ALA A 161 -9.67 -5.50 -6.42
CA ALA A 161 -9.96 -5.44 -7.84
C ALA A 161 -9.85 -6.81 -8.52
N ILE A 162 -8.75 -7.53 -8.31
CA ILE A 162 -8.54 -8.86 -8.93
C ILE A 162 -9.55 -9.87 -8.37
N TYR A 163 -9.81 -9.85 -7.06
CA TYR A 163 -10.82 -10.72 -6.45
C TYR A 163 -12.22 -10.39 -6.95
N GLY A 164 -12.54 -9.11 -7.13
CA GLY A 164 -13.80 -8.68 -7.74
C GLY A 164 -14.00 -9.20 -9.16
N ILE A 165 -12.96 -9.16 -9.99
CA ILE A 165 -12.98 -9.76 -11.34
C ILE A 165 -13.23 -11.27 -11.27
N TYR A 166 -12.54 -11.96 -10.35
CA TYR A 166 -12.75 -13.40 -10.14
C TYR A 166 -14.20 -13.71 -9.78
N MET A 167 -14.81 -12.95 -8.86
CA MET A 167 -16.20 -13.11 -8.46
C MET A 167 -17.19 -12.79 -9.58
N ASP A 168 -16.94 -11.76 -10.39
CA ASP A 168 -17.75 -11.41 -11.55
C ASP A 168 -17.73 -12.54 -12.62
N LEU A 169 -16.55 -13.11 -12.88
CA LEU A 169 -16.41 -14.24 -13.79
C LEU A 169 -17.15 -15.48 -13.28
N LEU A 170 -17.11 -15.76 -11.98
CA LEU A 170 -17.89 -16.84 -11.36
C LEU A 170 -19.38 -16.58 -11.50
N ALA A 171 -19.86 -15.37 -11.18
CA ALA A 171 -21.26 -14.99 -11.29
C ALA A 171 -21.80 -15.13 -12.72
N LYS A 172 -21.02 -14.70 -13.72
CA LYS A 172 -21.37 -14.86 -15.13
C LYS A 172 -21.47 -16.33 -15.55
N ARG A 173 -20.59 -17.19 -15.04
CA ARG A 173 -20.56 -18.60 -15.42
C ARG A 173 -21.63 -19.43 -14.73
N TYR A 174 -21.90 -19.18 -13.45
CA TYR A 174 -22.82 -19.96 -12.63
C TYR A 174 -24.19 -19.28 -12.42
N GLY A 175 -24.32 -17.99 -12.74
CA GLY A 175 -25.53 -17.18 -12.55
C GLY A 175 -26.57 -17.32 -13.65
N THR A 176 -26.28 -17.99 -14.77
CA THR A 176 -27.21 -18.20 -15.88
C THR A 176 -28.00 -19.48 -15.69
N GLY A 177 -29.22 -19.35 -15.14
CA GLY A 177 -30.35 -20.30 -15.22
C GLY A 177 -30.23 -21.62 -14.45
N LYS A 178 -29.20 -22.42 -14.61
CA LYS A 178 -28.98 -23.69 -13.90
C LYS A 178 -28.06 -23.60 -12.69
N GLY A 179 -27.41 -22.45 -12.47
CA GLY A 179 -26.47 -22.27 -11.39
C GLY A 179 -26.99 -21.55 -10.16
N LYS A 180 -28.25 -21.06 -10.17
CA LYS A 180 -28.82 -20.36 -9.01
C LYS A 180 -28.95 -21.26 -7.78
N GLU A 181 -29.15 -22.57 -7.97
CA GLU A 181 -29.25 -23.53 -6.87
C GLU A 181 -27.86 -23.87 -6.24
N ALA A 182 -26.75 -23.64 -6.97
CA ALA A 182 -25.42 -23.92 -6.47
C ALA A 182 -24.85 -22.84 -5.50
N TRP A 183 -25.56 -21.73 -5.31
CA TRP A 183 -25.19 -20.66 -4.40
C TRP A 183 -25.88 -20.74 -3.03
N VAL A 184 -26.64 -21.77 -2.79
CA VAL A 184 -27.21 -22.01 -1.46
C VAL A 184 -26.14 -22.60 -0.59
N TRP A 185 -25.66 -21.81 0.37
CA TRP A 185 -24.76 -22.27 1.41
C TRP A 185 -25.46 -23.36 2.23
N SER A 186 -25.05 -24.59 2.01
CA SER A 186 -25.47 -25.73 2.86
C SER A 186 -24.60 -25.80 4.10
#